data_0f550434998b1f4c799c6bc48326595d
#
_entry.id   0f550434998b1f4c799c6bc48326595d
#
_cell.length_a   1.000
_cell.length_b   1.000
_cell.length_c   1.000
_cell.angle_alpha   90.00
_cell.angle_beta   90.00
_cell.angle_gamma   90.00
#
_symmetry.space_group_name_H-M   'P 1'
#
loop_
_entity.id
_entity.type
_entity.pdbx_description
1 polymer ?
#
loop_
_entity_poly.entity_id
_entity_poly.type
_entity_poly.pdbx_seq_one_letter_code
_entity_poly.pdbx_strand_id
1 'polypeptide(L)'
;RGLTLGGGFNEPKYLATQTSPKPRIDRSELNGFRTARLINPRDLNPFGDPIKTQAPKDISFYKPMSDEVFKVYSRSFEGNSSPLNQELKYKDDSHPLWNKERVLVNTGYNNEKMDILVFTPKNNFGKSPVVIFHPGANYYTTPPEIDEVGPGEFGLDFLIKSGRTIIWPAWKGSLNRMPSVALSPEQRIRNFRDLFRYWISDTQKTFDYIASRQDLDIDNVFYLGMSYGALFNTHNLLFEDRYKGALLYVGGNFPTYPPMADGINHMPRINTPFLMLNGEDDYLVPKSAAMLFYNSTGTPEEDKKIIFYNSGHWPLPRNQMIKESLSFIEKYSN
;
A
#
# COMPACT_ATOMS: atom_id res chain seq x y z
N ARG A 1 2.18 -28.02 -4.58
CA ARG A 1 2.74 -26.74 -5.05
C ARG A 1 4.24 -26.78 -4.91
N GLY A 2 4.98 -26.15 -5.83
CA GLY A 2 6.42 -26.02 -5.78
C GLY A 2 6.78 -24.67 -5.11
N LEU A 3 7.92 -24.64 -4.40
CA LEU A 3 8.52 -23.40 -3.93
C LEU A 3 9.64 -23.04 -4.90
N THR A 4 9.68 -21.78 -5.32
CA THR A 4 10.84 -21.18 -5.99
C THR A 4 11.64 -20.38 -4.97
N LEU A 5 12.97 -20.50 -5.05
CA LEU A 5 13.91 -19.77 -4.22
C LEU A 5 14.55 -18.66 -5.05
N GLY A 6 14.64 -17.48 -4.47
CA GLY A 6 15.29 -16.35 -5.09
C GLY A 6 14.45 -15.70 -6.19
N GLY A 7 14.10 -14.51 -6.21
CA GLY A 7 13.23 -13.81 -7.14
C GLY A 7 13.52 -14.05 -8.63
N GLY A 8 12.55 -13.75 -9.48
CA GLY A 8 12.69 -13.71 -10.93
C GLY A 8 13.51 -12.51 -11.41
N PHE A 9 13.91 -12.50 -12.68
CA PHE A 9 14.76 -11.46 -13.26
C PHE A 9 14.15 -10.05 -13.14
N ASN A 10 12.85 -9.94 -13.13
CA ASN A 10 12.12 -8.67 -13.05
C ASN A 10 11.53 -8.39 -11.66
N GLU A 11 11.84 -9.21 -10.68
CA GLU A 11 11.36 -9.03 -9.31
C GLU A 11 12.30 -8.13 -8.49
N PRO A 12 11.78 -7.38 -7.50
CA PRO A 12 12.61 -6.56 -6.64
C PRO A 12 13.72 -7.36 -5.95
N LYS A 13 14.89 -6.75 -5.79
CA LYS A 13 16.10 -7.41 -5.22
C LYS A 13 15.87 -8.05 -3.85
N TYR A 14 14.96 -7.51 -3.03
CA TYR A 14 14.67 -8.11 -1.72
C TYR A 14 13.99 -9.48 -1.81
N LEU A 15 13.37 -9.82 -2.95
CA LEU A 15 12.79 -11.14 -3.18
C LEU A 15 13.85 -12.20 -3.50
N ALA A 16 15.09 -11.81 -3.77
CA ALA A 16 16.17 -12.75 -4.08
C ALA A 16 16.48 -13.74 -2.94
N THR A 17 16.12 -13.39 -1.70
CA THR A 17 16.26 -14.24 -0.50
C THR A 17 14.95 -14.87 -0.06
N GLN A 18 13.86 -14.61 -0.77
CA GLN A 18 12.52 -15.09 -0.43
C GLN A 18 12.18 -16.39 -1.17
N THR A 19 11.19 -17.09 -0.62
CA THR A 19 10.55 -18.21 -1.29
C THR A 19 9.19 -17.80 -1.81
N SER A 20 8.87 -18.16 -3.04
CA SER A 20 7.55 -17.90 -3.62
C SER A 20 6.90 -19.22 -4.05
N PRO A 21 5.63 -19.47 -3.68
CA PRO A 21 4.91 -20.64 -4.18
C PRO A 21 4.56 -20.41 -5.65
N LYS A 22 4.83 -21.41 -6.46
CA LYS A 22 4.46 -21.42 -7.88
C LYS A 22 3.68 -22.69 -8.21
N PRO A 23 2.78 -22.67 -9.21
CA PRO A 23 2.22 -23.89 -9.75
C PRO A 23 3.32 -24.87 -10.16
N ARG A 24 3.15 -26.17 -9.92
CA ARG A 24 4.16 -27.17 -10.27
C ARG A 24 4.53 -27.21 -11.75
N ILE A 25 3.66 -26.68 -12.58
CA ILE A 25 3.80 -26.62 -14.05
C ILE A 25 4.13 -25.21 -14.54
N ASP A 26 4.47 -24.28 -13.63
CA ASP A 26 4.90 -22.93 -14.03
C ASP A 26 6.17 -23.04 -14.88
N ARG A 27 6.07 -22.59 -16.12
CA ARG A 27 7.13 -22.57 -17.13
C ARG A 27 7.37 -21.17 -17.65
N SER A 28 7.09 -20.16 -16.82
CA SER A 28 7.34 -18.78 -17.21
C SER A 28 8.82 -18.54 -17.50
N GLU A 29 9.11 -17.65 -18.42
CA GLU A 29 10.47 -17.22 -18.79
C GLU A 29 11.24 -16.61 -17.61
N LEU A 30 10.53 -16.25 -16.54
CA LEU A 30 11.09 -15.68 -15.34
C LEU A 30 11.69 -16.76 -14.41
N ASN A 31 11.39 -18.03 -14.64
CA ASN A 31 11.92 -19.13 -13.85
C ASN A 31 13.27 -19.56 -14.39
N GLY A 32 14.31 -19.27 -13.62
CA GLY A 32 15.63 -19.87 -13.79
C GLY A 32 15.80 -21.07 -12.88
N PHE A 33 16.88 -21.84 -13.09
CA PHE A 33 17.30 -22.84 -12.12
C PHE A 33 18.80 -22.71 -11.83
N ARG A 34 19.17 -23.07 -10.62
CA ARG A 34 20.56 -23.24 -10.23
C ARG A 34 20.77 -24.67 -9.79
N THR A 35 21.84 -25.27 -10.24
CA THR A 35 22.31 -26.56 -9.72
C THR A 35 23.25 -26.31 -8.56
N ALA A 36 23.07 -27.02 -7.45
CA ALA A 36 24.00 -27.06 -6.35
C ALA A 36 24.51 -28.50 -6.18
N ARG A 37 25.83 -28.66 -6.00
CA ARG A 37 26.42 -29.92 -5.62
C ARG A 37 26.69 -29.91 -4.13
N LEU A 38 26.14 -30.86 -3.40
CA LEU A 38 26.46 -31.05 -1.99
C LEU A 38 27.88 -31.54 -1.87
N ILE A 39 28.71 -30.88 -1.07
CA ILE A 39 30.08 -31.32 -0.77
C ILE A 39 30.02 -32.55 0.11
N ASN A 40 29.08 -32.62 1.03
CA ASN A 40 28.81 -33.79 1.86
C ASN A 40 27.29 -34.11 1.84
N PRO A 41 26.85 -35.16 1.16
CA PRO A 41 25.43 -35.52 1.07
C PRO A 41 24.79 -35.90 2.42
N ARG A 42 25.60 -36.16 3.46
CA ARG A 42 25.09 -36.53 4.79
C ARG A 42 24.63 -35.34 5.62
N ASP A 43 25.04 -34.11 5.25
CA ASP A 43 24.77 -32.92 6.04
C ASP A 43 23.46 -32.22 5.68
N LEU A 44 22.78 -32.68 4.63
CA LEU A 44 21.49 -32.12 4.21
C LEU A 44 20.45 -33.21 4.04
N ASN A 45 19.41 -33.14 4.84
CA ASN A 45 18.15 -33.78 4.51
C ASN A 45 17.54 -32.97 3.35
N PRO A 46 17.56 -33.48 2.07
CA PRO A 46 17.09 -32.70 0.93
C PRO A 46 15.58 -32.38 1.00
N PHE A 47 14.86 -33.01 1.90
CA PHE A 47 13.46 -32.74 2.14
C PHE A 47 13.22 -31.95 3.43
N GLY A 48 14.29 -31.63 4.18
CA GLY A 48 14.27 -30.78 5.38
C GLY A 48 13.15 -31.10 6.38
N ASP A 49 13.30 -30.63 7.57
CA ASP A 49 12.11 -30.51 8.43
C ASP A 49 11.10 -29.58 7.77
N PRO A 50 9.79 -29.82 7.93
CA PRO A 50 8.78 -28.91 7.46
C PRO A 50 9.14 -27.47 7.88
N ILE A 51 9.10 -26.53 6.95
CA ILE A 51 9.31 -25.12 7.26
C ILE A 51 8.36 -24.78 8.42
N LYS A 52 8.93 -24.50 9.58
CA LYS A 52 8.14 -24.05 10.72
C LYS A 52 7.58 -22.68 10.35
N THR A 53 6.33 -22.66 9.90
CA THR A 53 5.59 -21.40 9.80
C THR A 53 5.58 -20.79 11.20
N GLN A 54 5.91 -19.50 11.30
CA GLN A 54 5.75 -18.81 12.57
C GLN A 54 4.29 -18.99 12.98
N ALA A 55 4.08 -19.54 14.17
CA ALA A 55 2.73 -19.58 14.75
C ALA A 55 2.18 -18.14 14.75
N PRO A 56 0.89 -17.94 14.47
CA PRO A 56 0.27 -16.64 14.63
C PRO A 56 0.66 -16.08 15.99
N LYS A 57 1.14 -14.84 16.04
CA LYS A 57 1.43 -14.19 17.33
C LYS A 57 0.15 -14.20 18.15
N ASP A 58 0.26 -14.57 19.42
CA ASP A 58 -0.84 -14.36 20.35
C ASP A 58 -1.09 -12.85 20.45
N ILE A 59 -2.27 -12.44 20.04
CA ILE A 59 -2.73 -11.05 20.07
C ILE A 59 -3.77 -10.80 21.16
N SER A 60 -4.07 -11.82 21.97
CA SER A 60 -5.09 -11.74 23.04
C SER A 60 -4.79 -10.66 24.09
N PHE A 61 -3.53 -10.26 24.20
CA PHE A 61 -3.10 -9.18 25.08
C PHE A 61 -3.30 -7.77 24.50
N TYR A 62 -3.54 -7.65 23.18
CA TYR A 62 -3.88 -6.36 22.59
C TYR A 62 -5.33 -6.02 22.90
N LYS A 63 -5.52 -4.95 23.65
CA LYS A 63 -6.86 -4.42 23.91
C LYS A 63 -7.00 -3.12 23.14
N PRO A 64 -8.16 -2.88 22.48
CA PRO A 64 -8.45 -1.60 21.88
C PRO A 64 -8.23 -0.47 22.90
N MET A 65 -7.64 0.62 22.45
CA MET A 65 -7.49 1.83 23.26
C MET A 65 -8.87 2.34 23.68
N SER A 66 -9.03 2.81 24.93
CA SER A 66 -10.29 3.42 25.37
C SER A 66 -10.59 4.70 24.57
N ASP A 67 -11.85 5.10 24.53
CA ASP A 67 -12.26 6.30 23.76
C ASP A 67 -11.63 7.58 24.31
N GLU A 68 -11.46 7.69 25.62
CA GLU A 68 -10.80 8.83 26.27
C GLU A 68 -9.33 8.93 25.83
N VAL A 69 -8.61 7.80 25.85
CA VAL A 69 -7.21 7.76 25.42
C VAL A 69 -7.10 8.02 23.93
N PHE A 70 -8.00 7.41 23.12
CA PHE A 70 -8.04 7.65 21.68
C PHE A 70 -8.30 9.11 21.34
N LYS A 71 -9.22 9.78 22.03
CA LYS A 71 -9.50 11.22 21.87
C LYS A 71 -8.27 12.09 22.10
N VAL A 72 -7.42 11.75 23.07
CA VAL A 72 -6.16 12.46 23.30
C VAL A 72 -5.14 12.13 22.23
N TYR A 73 -5.04 10.84 21.85
CA TYR A 73 -4.12 10.38 20.82
C TYR A 73 -4.44 10.99 19.45
N SER A 74 -5.72 11.08 19.08
CA SER A 74 -6.17 11.62 17.78
C SER A 74 -5.78 13.07 17.55
N ARG A 75 -5.65 13.87 18.63
CA ARG A 75 -5.17 15.27 18.52
C ARG A 75 -3.78 15.39 17.91
N SER A 76 -2.96 14.34 18.00
CA SER A 76 -1.65 14.29 17.36
C SER A 76 -1.72 14.26 15.82
N PHE A 77 -2.91 14.00 15.27
CA PHE A 77 -3.18 13.86 13.85
C PHE A 77 -4.15 14.91 13.32
N GLU A 78 -4.53 15.87 14.15
CA GLU A 78 -5.36 16.99 13.71
C GLU A 78 -4.66 17.75 12.57
N GLY A 79 -5.46 18.10 11.56
CA GLY A 79 -4.97 18.70 10.32
C GLY A 79 -4.25 20.02 10.55
N ASN A 80 -3.28 20.26 9.71
CA ASN A 80 -2.49 21.48 9.70
C ASN A 80 -3.07 22.47 8.67
N SER A 81 -3.45 23.67 9.12
CA SER A 81 -3.99 24.75 8.29
C SER A 81 -2.93 25.50 7.46
N SER A 82 -1.68 25.04 7.42
CA SER A 82 -0.65 25.69 6.61
C SER A 82 -1.03 25.70 5.12
N PRO A 83 -0.73 26.79 4.39
CA PRO A 83 -1.07 26.91 2.98
C PRO A 83 -0.31 25.86 2.15
N LEU A 84 -0.94 25.34 1.10
CA LEU A 84 -0.34 24.35 0.20
C LEU A 84 0.89 24.86 -0.52
N ASN A 85 0.89 26.14 -0.92
CA ASN A 85 1.96 26.76 -1.73
C ASN A 85 2.36 25.86 -2.89
N GLN A 86 1.35 25.41 -3.65
CA GLN A 86 1.53 24.45 -4.75
C GLN A 86 2.35 25.07 -5.90
N GLU A 87 3.25 24.25 -6.45
CA GLU A 87 4.13 24.64 -7.56
C GLU A 87 4.19 23.51 -8.58
N LEU A 88 3.72 23.75 -9.81
CA LEU A 88 3.88 22.78 -10.91
C LEU A 88 5.36 22.69 -11.31
N LYS A 89 5.94 21.51 -11.16
CA LYS A 89 7.34 21.22 -11.48
C LYS A 89 7.52 20.64 -12.88
N TYR A 90 6.58 19.82 -13.30
CA TYR A 90 6.69 19.06 -14.53
C TYR A 90 5.31 18.71 -15.04
N LYS A 91 5.16 18.74 -16.36
CA LYS A 91 3.98 18.26 -17.08
C LYS A 91 4.39 17.52 -18.34
N ASP A 92 3.80 16.34 -18.52
CA ASP A 92 3.99 15.50 -19.71
C ASP A 92 2.64 15.01 -20.21
N ASP A 93 2.35 15.28 -21.46
CA ASP A 93 1.15 14.86 -22.18
C ASP A 93 1.46 13.86 -23.32
N SER A 94 2.68 13.34 -23.40
CA SER A 94 3.11 12.43 -24.44
C SER A 94 2.46 11.04 -24.37
N HIS A 95 2.07 10.59 -23.18
CA HIS A 95 1.45 9.27 -22.99
C HIS A 95 0.05 9.22 -23.63
N PRO A 96 -0.34 8.15 -24.36
CA PRO A 96 -1.61 8.12 -25.10
C PRO A 96 -2.87 8.11 -24.21
N LEU A 97 -2.78 7.67 -22.95
CA LEU A 97 -3.94 7.48 -22.06
C LEU A 97 -4.10 8.55 -21.01
N TRP A 98 -3.01 9.19 -20.55
CA TRP A 98 -3.04 10.16 -19.44
C TRP A 98 -2.08 11.32 -19.64
N ASN A 99 -2.39 12.42 -18.95
CA ASN A 99 -1.43 13.49 -18.70
C ASN A 99 -0.76 13.23 -17.34
N LYS A 100 0.54 13.44 -17.25
CA LYS A 100 1.31 13.36 -16.01
C LYS A 100 1.68 14.77 -15.55
N GLU A 101 1.39 15.07 -14.30
CA GLU A 101 1.85 16.29 -13.64
C GLU A 101 2.66 15.91 -12.39
N ARG A 102 3.69 16.68 -12.09
CA ARG A 102 4.43 16.64 -10.83
C ARG A 102 4.29 17.99 -10.15
N VAL A 103 3.65 18.00 -9.00
CA VAL A 103 3.33 19.22 -8.25
C VAL A 103 3.99 19.15 -6.88
N LEU A 104 4.70 20.20 -6.49
CA LEU A 104 5.32 20.32 -5.19
C LEU A 104 4.37 21.09 -4.26
N VAL A 105 4.10 20.53 -3.05
CA VAL A 105 3.23 21.14 -2.03
C VAL A 105 3.90 21.12 -0.66
N ASN A 106 3.50 22.03 0.23
CA ASN A 106 3.93 21.98 1.62
C ASN A 106 3.28 20.78 2.33
N THR A 107 4.04 20.11 3.19
CA THR A 107 3.55 18.97 3.98
C THR A 107 2.84 19.37 5.28
N GLY A 108 3.07 20.60 5.72
CA GLY A 108 2.54 21.10 7.01
C GLY A 108 3.39 20.70 8.23
N TYR A 109 4.54 20.05 8.04
CA TYR A 109 5.49 19.73 9.09
C TYR A 109 6.93 20.01 8.64
N ASN A 110 7.82 20.28 9.58
CA ASN A 110 9.28 20.47 9.41
C ASN A 110 9.69 21.43 8.29
N ASN A 111 8.82 22.31 7.81
CA ASN A 111 9.04 23.13 6.60
C ASN A 111 9.39 22.29 5.35
N GLU A 112 8.96 21.04 5.32
CA GLU A 112 9.19 20.14 4.20
C GLU A 112 8.16 20.36 3.08
N LYS A 113 8.56 19.91 1.88
CA LYS A 113 7.67 19.84 0.73
C LYS A 113 7.54 18.39 0.27
N MET A 114 6.43 18.09 -0.39
CA MET A 114 6.10 16.78 -0.95
C MET A 114 5.79 16.93 -2.43
N ASP A 115 6.36 16.08 -3.25
CA ASP A 115 5.92 15.92 -4.62
C ASP A 115 4.63 15.10 -4.68
N ILE A 116 3.69 15.53 -5.48
CA ILE A 116 2.47 14.79 -5.85
C ILE A 116 2.54 14.53 -7.34
N LEU A 117 2.53 13.25 -7.71
CA LEU A 117 2.37 12.84 -9.10
C LEU A 117 0.87 12.68 -9.39
N VAL A 118 0.41 13.28 -10.46
CA VAL A 118 -0.99 13.28 -10.88
C VAL A 118 -1.08 12.68 -12.28
N PHE A 119 -1.85 11.63 -12.44
CA PHE A 119 -2.10 10.95 -13.71
C PHE A 119 -3.57 11.11 -14.07
N THR A 120 -3.87 12.08 -14.91
CA THR A 120 -5.25 12.43 -15.29
C THR A 120 -5.61 11.80 -16.64
N PRO A 121 -6.76 11.11 -16.76
CA PRO A 121 -7.22 10.57 -18.06
C PRO A 121 -7.34 11.64 -19.12
N LYS A 122 -6.89 11.37 -20.35
CA LYS A 122 -7.04 12.31 -21.48
C LYS A 122 -8.49 12.45 -21.95
N ASN A 123 -9.28 11.40 -21.81
CA ASN A 123 -10.67 11.35 -22.25
C ASN A 123 -11.61 11.52 -21.05
N ASN A 124 -11.48 12.62 -20.32
CA ASN A 124 -12.36 12.91 -19.19
C ASN A 124 -13.34 14.03 -19.52
N PHE A 125 -14.63 13.80 -19.26
CA PHE A 125 -15.69 14.79 -19.40
C PHE A 125 -16.22 15.14 -18.02
N GLY A 126 -15.71 16.22 -17.42
CA GLY A 126 -16.10 16.67 -16.10
C GLY A 126 -15.05 16.42 -15.03
N LYS A 127 -15.48 16.36 -13.76
CA LYS A 127 -14.59 16.07 -12.63
C LYS A 127 -14.26 14.59 -12.59
N SER A 128 -12.98 14.26 -12.46
CA SER A 128 -12.49 12.89 -12.40
C SER A 128 -12.49 12.37 -10.96
N PRO A 129 -13.13 11.21 -10.67
CA PRO A 129 -12.93 10.52 -9.41
C PRO A 129 -11.46 10.19 -9.18
N VAL A 130 -11.03 10.19 -7.93
CA VAL A 130 -9.62 10.12 -7.57
C VAL A 130 -9.29 8.83 -6.84
N VAL A 131 -8.15 8.23 -7.17
CA VAL A 131 -7.55 7.14 -6.40
C VAL A 131 -6.19 7.60 -5.90
N ILE A 132 -6.06 7.75 -4.57
CA ILE A 132 -4.78 8.04 -3.93
C ILE A 132 -4.02 6.73 -3.76
N PHE A 133 -2.82 6.63 -4.35
CA PHE A 133 -2.03 5.41 -4.36
C PHE A 133 -0.88 5.43 -3.36
N HIS A 134 -0.74 4.34 -2.62
CA HIS A 134 0.38 4.10 -1.71
C HIS A 134 1.09 2.79 -2.10
N PRO A 135 2.35 2.86 -2.58
CA PRO A 135 3.04 1.74 -3.20
C PRO A 135 3.59 0.71 -2.21
N GLY A 136 4.20 -0.34 -2.76
CA GLY A 136 4.90 -1.38 -2.02
C GLY A 136 6.28 -0.96 -1.51
N ALA A 137 6.94 -1.88 -0.78
CA ALA A 137 8.19 -1.64 -0.05
C ALA A 137 9.38 -1.24 -0.93
N ASN A 138 9.41 -1.61 -2.20
CA ASN A 138 10.49 -1.24 -3.13
C ASN A 138 10.66 0.28 -3.27
N TYR A 139 9.57 1.05 -3.13
CA TYR A 139 9.61 2.52 -3.17
C TYR A 139 10.16 3.15 -1.89
N TYR A 140 10.39 2.34 -0.85
CA TYR A 140 10.98 2.70 0.43
C TYR A 140 12.39 2.12 0.63
N THR A 141 12.88 1.30 -0.29
CA THR A 141 14.20 0.65 -0.19
C THR A 141 15.11 0.96 -1.36
N THR A 142 14.60 0.88 -2.57
CA THR A 142 15.32 1.10 -3.83
C THR A 142 14.39 1.78 -4.84
N PRO A 143 13.96 3.02 -4.55
CA PRO A 143 13.00 3.70 -5.41
C PRO A 143 13.63 4.00 -6.78
N PRO A 144 12.82 3.98 -7.84
CA PRO A 144 13.20 4.58 -9.12
C PRO A 144 13.23 6.11 -9.00
N GLU A 145 13.75 6.76 -10.03
CA GLU A 145 13.63 8.21 -10.15
C GLU A 145 12.15 8.61 -10.23
N ILE A 146 11.79 9.70 -9.54
CA ILE A 146 10.39 10.09 -9.39
C ILE A 146 9.70 10.38 -10.73
N ASP A 147 10.46 10.87 -11.70
CA ASP A 147 9.93 11.19 -13.03
C ASP A 147 9.74 9.95 -13.92
N GLU A 148 10.29 8.80 -13.53
CA GLU A 148 10.15 7.53 -14.25
C GLU A 148 8.94 6.71 -13.80
N VAL A 149 8.39 6.97 -12.60
CA VAL A 149 7.27 6.17 -12.09
C VAL A 149 5.96 6.45 -12.81
N GLY A 150 5.13 5.42 -12.93
CA GLY A 150 3.82 5.53 -13.55
C GLY A 150 2.86 4.39 -13.19
N PRO A 151 1.56 4.57 -13.47
CA PRO A 151 0.52 3.59 -13.10
C PRO A 151 0.70 2.22 -13.74
N GLY A 152 1.36 2.16 -14.89
CA GLY A 152 1.59 0.92 -15.64
C GLY A 152 2.46 -0.10 -14.90
N GLU A 153 3.37 0.33 -14.02
CA GLU A 153 4.29 -0.54 -13.28
C GLU A 153 3.55 -1.57 -12.41
N PHE A 154 2.39 -1.22 -11.88
CA PHE A 154 1.54 -2.10 -11.08
C PHE A 154 0.29 -2.56 -11.83
N GLY A 155 0.22 -2.29 -13.12
CA GLY A 155 -0.96 -2.58 -13.91
C GLY A 155 -2.20 -1.80 -13.48
N LEU A 156 -2.02 -0.59 -12.91
CA LEU A 156 -3.11 0.30 -12.46
C LEU A 156 -3.67 1.18 -13.58
N ASP A 157 -3.15 1.06 -14.79
CA ASP A 157 -3.63 1.74 -16.00
C ASP A 157 -5.14 1.55 -16.26
N PHE A 158 -5.74 0.48 -15.74
CA PHE A 158 -7.18 0.24 -15.84
C PHE A 158 -8.01 1.32 -15.11
N LEU A 159 -7.49 1.91 -14.03
CA LEU A 159 -8.15 3.01 -13.32
C LEU A 159 -8.24 4.25 -14.20
N ILE A 160 -7.13 4.58 -14.88
CA ILE A 160 -7.10 5.68 -15.85
C ILE A 160 -8.06 5.42 -17.02
N LYS A 161 -8.01 4.20 -17.58
CA LYS A 161 -8.91 3.78 -18.68
C LYS A 161 -10.38 3.84 -18.30
N SER A 162 -10.69 3.72 -17.03
CA SER A 162 -12.06 3.83 -16.49
C SER A 162 -12.43 5.25 -16.06
N GLY A 163 -11.64 6.27 -16.44
CA GLY A 163 -11.94 7.67 -16.20
C GLY A 163 -11.51 8.22 -14.83
N ARG A 164 -10.67 7.48 -14.08
CA ARG A 164 -10.23 7.87 -12.74
C ARG A 164 -8.83 8.46 -12.77
N THR A 165 -8.61 9.54 -12.03
CA THR A 165 -7.28 10.13 -11.81
C THR A 165 -6.55 9.34 -10.73
N ILE A 166 -5.29 8.97 -10.98
CA ILE A 166 -4.42 8.46 -9.93
C ILE A 166 -3.57 9.59 -9.38
N ILE A 167 -3.60 9.76 -8.08
CA ILE A 167 -2.72 10.66 -7.35
C ILE A 167 -1.74 9.82 -6.52
N TRP A 168 -0.45 10.06 -6.75
CA TRP A 168 0.62 9.34 -6.09
C TRP A 168 1.52 10.33 -5.35
N PRO A 169 1.26 10.58 -4.06
CA PRO A 169 2.15 11.38 -3.24
C PRO A 169 3.51 10.70 -3.04
N ALA A 170 4.59 11.44 -3.06
CA ALA A 170 5.87 10.97 -2.57
C ALA A 170 5.82 10.92 -1.04
N TRP A 171 5.25 9.85 -0.50
CA TRP A 171 5.07 9.65 0.93
C TRP A 171 6.37 9.83 1.70
N LYS A 172 6.32 10.32 2.93
CA LYS A 172 7.51 10.44 3.79
C LYS A 172 8.26 9.11 3.85
N GLY A 173 9.55 9.13 3.53
CA GLY A 173 10.40 7.95 3.48
C GLY A 173 10.38 7.17 2.16
N SER A 174 9.62 7.63 1.14
CA SER A 174 9.56 7.00 -0.19
C SER A 174 10.12 7.91 -1.28
N LEU A 175 10.41 7.34 -2.43
CA LEU A 175 10.89 8.04 -3.62
C LEU A 175 12.02 9.02 -3.27
N ASN A 176 11.93 10.26 -3.74
CA ASN A 176 12.88 11.33 -3.47
C ASN A 176 12.84 11.89 -2.02
N ARG A 177 11.96 11.34 -1.16
CA ARG A 177 11.86 11.69 0.27
C ARG A 177 12.42 10.62 1.20
N MET A 178 13.26 9.72 0.67
CA MET A 178 14.00 8.76 1.48
C MET A 178 15.00 9.47 2.40
N PRO A 179 15.22 8.93 3.62
CA PRO A 179 16.28 9.44 4.47
C PRO A 179 17.64 9.25 3.79
N SER A 180 18.51 10.25 3.87
CA SER A 180 19.85 10.22 3.29
C SER A 180 20.80 9.21 3.94
N VAL A 181 20.45 8.71 5.14
CA VAL A 181 21.22 7.73 5.90
C VAL A 181 20.34 6.54 6.25
N ALA A 182 20.87 5.33 6.06
CA ALA A 182 20.18 4.11 6.46
C ALA A 182 19.93 4.08 7.97
N LEU A 183 18.69 3.87 8.37
CA LEU A 183 18.30 3.80 9.79
C LEU A 183 18.62 2.41 10.35
N SER A 184 19.10 2.34 11.60
CA SER A 184 19.19 1.07 12.33
C SER A 184 17.80 0.48 12.58
N PRO A 185 17.67 -0.84 12.87
CA PRO A 185 16.39 -1.44 13.21
C PRO A 185 15.67 -0.73 14.37
N GLU A 186 16.39 -0.32 15.41
CA GLU A 186 15.84 0.38 16.57
C GLU A 186 15.39 1.80 16.21
N GLN A 187 16.12 2.49 15.34
CA GLN A 187 15.74 3.80 14.82
C GLN A 187 14.48 3.68 13.97
N ARG A 188 14.36 2.62 13.14
CA ARG A 188 13.15 2.37 12.33
C ARG A 188 11.93 2.19 13.23
N ILE A 189 12.02 1.40 14.29
CA ILE A 189 10.90 1.19 15.23
C ILE A 189 10.51 2.49 15.92
N ARG A 190 11.45 3.27 16.40
CA ARG A 190 11.16 4.57 17.05
C ARG A 190 10.56 5.57 16.08
N ASN A 191 11.07 5.62 14.85
CA ASN A 191 10.63 6.57 13.85
C ASN A 191 9.29 6.16 13.21
N PHE A 192 8.85 4.92 13.36
CA PHE A 192 7.61 4.44 12.75
C PHE A 192 6.39 5.18 13.26
N ARG A 193 6.33 5.51 14.54
CA ARG A 193 5.25 6.34 15.13
C ARG A 193 5.19 7.73 14.50
N ASP A 194 6.37 8.35 14.31
CA ASP A 194 6.44 9.67 13.70
C ASP A 194 6.15 9.60 12.20
N LEU A 195 6.52 8.48 11.57
CA LEU A 195 6.23 8.22 10.16
C LEU A 195 4.72 8.17 9.89
N PHE A 196 3.92 7.55 10.77
CA PHE A 196 2.45 7.56 10.64
C PHE A 196 1.88 8.98 10.70
N ARG A 197 2.38 9.84 11.61
CA ARG A 197 1.95 11.23 11.67
C ARG A 197 2.26 11.97 10.38
N TYR A 198 3.43 11.75 9.81
CA TYR A 198 3.81 12.35 8.54
C TYR A 198 2.93 11.85 7.39
N TRP A 199 2.62 10.55 7.32
CA TRP A 199 1.74 10.03 6.29
C TRP A 199 0.32 10.55 6.39
N ILE A 200 -0.22 10.72 7.59
CA ILE A 200 -1.54 11.33 7.77
C ILE A 200 -1.52 12.78 7.30
N SER A 201 -0.48 13.54 7.66
CA SER A 201 -0.32 14.92 7.18
C SER A 201 -0.14 14.97 5.66
N ASP A 202 0.67 14.07 5.08
CA ASP A 202 0.82 13.95 3.62
C ASP A 202 -0.54 13.65 2.96
N THR A 203 -1.36 12.78 3.56
CA THR A 203 -2.72 12.48 3.09
C THR A 203 -3.62 13.70 3.13
N GLN A 204 -3.67 14.40 4.27
CA GLN A 204 -4.50 15.59 4.44
C GLN A 204 -4.12 16.68 3.43
N LYS A 205 -2.81 16.91 3.21
CA LYS A 205 -2.33 17.85 2.18
C LYS A 205 -2.64 17.40 0.76
N THR A 206 -2.68 16.09 0.52
CA THR A 206 -3.13 15.54 -0.77
C THR A 206 -4.62 15.84 -0.99
N PHE A 207 -5.46 15.69 0.03
CA PHE A 207 -6.87 16.08 -0.05
C PHE A 207 -7.06 17.60 -0.22
N ASP A 208 -6.27 18.42 0.46
CA ASP A 208 -6.28 19.88 0.26
C ASP A 208 -5.92 20.23 -1.20
N TYR A 209 -4.95 19.50 -1.78
CA TYR A 209 -4.58 19.66 -3.19
C TYR A 209 -5.73 19.24 -4.12
N ILE A 210 -6.38 18.10 -3.88
CA ILE A 210 -7.53 17.64 -4.67
C ILE A 210 -8.65 18.69 -4.63
N ALA A 211 -8.95 19.20 -3.43
CA ALA A 211 -9.99 20.23 -3.25
C ALA A 211 -9.68 21.55 -3.98
N SER A 212 -8.40 21.86 -4.21
CA SER A 212 -7.97 23.06 -4.95
C SER A 212 -8.14 22.93 -6.47
N ARG A 213 -8.40 21.71 -6.99
CA ARG A 213 -8.49 21.38 -8.41
C ARG A 213 -9.94 21.35 -8.87
N GLN A 214 -10.24 22.02 -9.98
CA GLN A 214 -11.60 22.04 -10.56
C GLN A 214 -11.93 20.79 -11.39
N ASP A 215 -10.91 20.09 -11.86
CA ASP A 215 -11.01 18.90 -12.70
C ASP A 215 -11.03 17.58 -11.92
N LEU A 216 -10.86 17.64 -10.58
CA LEU A 216 -10.89 16.49 -9.68
C LEU A 216 -12.16 16.47 -8.84
N ASP A 217 -12.67 15.26 -8.58
CA ASP A 217 -13.87 15.06 -7.77
C ASP A 217 -13.49 14.72 -6.33
N ILE A 218 -13.51 15.73 -5.46
CA ILE A 218 -13.22 15.59 -4.03
C ILE A 218 -14.22 14.72 -3.28
N ASP A 219 -15.44 14.59 -3.81
CA ASP A 219 -16.50 13.78 -3.20
C ASP A 219 -16.40 12.30 -3.59
N ASN A 220 -15.49 11.93 -4.51
CA ASN A 220 -15.26 10.57 -4.96
C ASN A 220 -13.75 10.22 -4.89
N VAL A 221 -13.21 10.18 -3.67
CA VAL A 221 -11.80 9.84 -3.42
C VAL A 221 -11.70 8.47 -2.78
N PHE A 222 -10.89 7.59 -3.39
CA PHE A 222 -10.61 6.25 -2.91
C PHE A 222 -9.14 6.11 -2.53
N TYR A 223 -8.86 5.25 -1.56
CA TYR A 223 -7.52 4.83 -1.23
C TYR A 223 -7.16 3.54 -1.98
N LEU A 224 -5.93 3.43 -2.49
CA LEU A 224 -5.36 2.18 -2.98
C LEU A 224 -4.00 1.96 -2.34
N GLY A 225 -3.92 1.00 -1.43
CA GLY A 225 -2.67 0.54 -0.84
C GLY A 225 -2.23 -0.78 -1.46
N MET A 226 -0.94 -0.90 -1.75
CA MET A 226 -0.35 -2.15 -2.21
C MET A 226 0.74 -2.61 -1.26
N SER A 227 0.68 -3.87 -0.78
CA SER A 227 1.71 -4.45 0.08
C SER A 227 2.03 -3.54 1.27
N TYR A 228 3.18 -2.87 1.27
CA TYR A 228 3.59 -1.92 2.31
C TYR A 228 2.50 -0.85 2.55
N GLY A 229 1.95 -0.25 1.50
CA GLY A 229 0.84 0.71 1.61
C GLY A 229 -0.43 0.11 2.19
N ALA A 230 -0.73 -1.16 1.91
CA ALA A 230 -1.89 -1.87 2.45
C ALA A 230 -1.67 -2.44 3.87
N LEU A 231 -0.41 -2.59 4.31
CA LEU A 231 -0.04 -3.07 5.64
C LEU A 231 -0.05 -1.95 6.67
N PHE A 232 0.54 -0.80 6.32
CA PHE A 232 0.83 0.27 7.28
C PHE A 232 -0.15 1.44 7.21
N ASN A 233 -1.25 1.25 6.48
CA ASN A 233 -2.17 2.34 6.19
C ASN A 233 -3.40 2.43 7.12
N THR A 234 -3.47 1.63 8.13
CA THR A 234 -4.60 1.67 9.08
C THR A 234 -4.86 3.07 9.64
N HIS A 235 -3.81 3.84 9.88
CA HIS A 235 -3.92 5.20 10.38
C HIS A 235 -4.56 6.15 9.36
N ASN A 236 -4.28 6.00 8.06
CA ASN A 236 -4.92 6.84 7.04
C ASN A 236 -6.44 6.61 6.97
N LEU A 237 -6.88 5.35 7.03
CA LEU A 237 -8.31 5.03 7.04
C LEU A 237 -9.03 5.45 8.34
N LEU A 238 -8.27 5.67 9.40
CA LEU A 238 -8.82 6.06 10.71
C LEU A 238 -8.94 7.58 10.88
N PHE A 239 -7.96 8.34 10.34
CA PHE A 239 -7.84 9.78 10.57
C PHE A 239 -8.19 10.63 9.34
N GLU A 240 -8.63 9.98 8.24
CA GLU A 240 -9.09 10.65 7.04
C GLU A 240 -10.44 10.06 6.61
N ASP A 241 -11.50 10.74 6.99
CA ASP A 241 -12.91 10.32 6.78
C ASP A 241 -13.48 10.67 5.40
N ARG A 242 -12.73 11.42 4.59
CA ARG A 242 -13.14 11.79 3.23
C ARG A 242 -12.99 10.65 2.21
N TYR A 243 -12.34 9.54 2.56
CA TYR A 243 -12.29 8.37 1.69
C TYR A 243 -13.66 7.70 1.56
N LYS A 244 -14.13 7.49 0.33
CA LYS A 244 -15.33 6.70 0.02
C LYS A 244 -15.12 5.21 0.22
N GLY A 245 -13.90 4.74 0.07
CA GLY A 245 -13.53 3.36 0.26
C GLY A 245 -12.05 3.10 0.02
N ALA A 246 -11.59 1.90 0.34
CA ALA A 246 -10.20 1.50 0.20
C ALA A 246 -10.05 0.19 -0.57
N LEU A 247 -9.10 0.16 -1.51
CA LEU A 247 -8.59 -1.03 -2.17
C LEU A 247 -7.26 -1.43 -1.50
N LEU A 248 -7.19 -2.62 -0.92
CA LEU A 248 -6.04 -3.11 -0.19
C LEU A 248 -5.50 -4.36 -0.88
N TYR A 249 -4.45 -4.19 -1.69
CA TYR A 249 -3.85 -5.30 -2.42
C TYR A 249 -2.70 -5.91 -1.63
N VAL A 250 -2.76 -7.23 -1.44
CA VAL A 250 -1.79 -8.04 -0.69
C VAL A 250 -1.45 -7.42 0.66
N GLY A 251 -2.49 -6.98 1.36
CA GLY A 251 -2.46 -6.27 2.64
C GLY A 251 -2.83 -7.15 3.82
N GLY A 252 -2.62 -6.63 5.01
CA GLY A 252 -2.94 -7.29 6.27
C GLY A 252 -2.45 -6.49 7.46
N ASN A 253 -2.28 -7.13 8.62
CA ASN A 253 -1.63 -6.52 9.77
C ASN A 253 -0.68 -7.48 10.46
N PHE A 254 0.47 -6.93 10.87
CA PHE A 254 1.46 -7.60 11.71
C PHE A 254 1.62 -6.82 13.02
N PRO A 255 1.08 -7.29 14.14
CA PRO A 255 1.30 -6.66 15.44
C PRO A 255 2.79 -6.75 15.83
N THR A 256 3.53 -5.69 15.63
CA THR A 256 4.98 -5.64 15.86
C THR A 256 5.44 -4.39 16.58
N TYR A 257 4.56 -3.41 16.73
CA TYR A 257 4.86 -2.10 17.31
C TYR A 257 4.43 -2.02 18.78
N PRO A 258 4.96 -1.04 19.54
CA PRO A 258 4.40 -0.73 20.84
C PRO A 258 2.88 -0.49 20.73
N PRO A 259 2.08 -0.91 21.71
CA PRO A 259 0.61 -0.87 21.63
C PRO A 259 0.02 0.45 21.16
N MET A 260 0.60 1.58 21.53
CA MET A 260 0.11 2.90 21.10
C MET A 260 0.37 3.23 19.62
N ALA A 261 1.34 2.57 19.00
CA ALA A 261 1.68 2.79 17.59
C ALA A 261 1.20 1.64 16.69
N ASP A 262 0.66 0.57 17.29
CA ASP A 262 0.22 -0.60 16.53
C ASP A 262 -1.23 -0.42 16.07
N GLY A 263 -1.43 -0.56 14.76
CA GLY A 263 -2.74 -0.40 14.13
C GLY A 263 -3.84 -1.27 14.74
N ILE A 264 -3.50 -2.45 15.29
CA ILE A 264 -4.49 -3.35 15.89
C ILE A 264 -5.31 -2.70 17.02
N ASN A 265 -4.72 -1.77 17.77
CA ASN A 265 -5.43 -1.05 18.83
C ASN A 265 -6.43 -0.01 18.31
N HIS A 266 -6.33 0.33 17.05
CA HIS A 266 -7.16 1.37 16.42
C HIS A 266 -8.14 0.79 15.40
N MET A 267 -7.87 -0.38 14.85
CA MET A 267 -8.68 -1.04 13.81
C MET A 267 -10.18 -1.10 14.12
N PRO A 268 -10.65 -1.35 15.37
CA PRO A 268 -12.09 -1.35 15.65
C PRO A 268 -12.81 -0.02 15.39
N ARG A 269 -12.05 1.06 15.17
CA ARG A 269 -12.59 2.39 14.82
C ARG A 269 -12.54 2.70 13.33
N ILE A 270 -11.98 1.81 12.51
CA ILE A 270 -12.01 1.94 11.05
C ILE A 270 -13.39 1.50 10.58
N ASN A 271 -14.14 2.44 9.99
CA ASN A 271 -15.46 2.17 9.44
C ASN A 271 -15.51 2.40 7.92
N THR A 272 -14.41 2.83 7.31
CA THR A 272 -14.30 3.02 5.86
C THR A 272 -14.57 1.70 5.13
N PRO A 273 -15.45 1.67 4.10
CA PRO A 273 -15.63 0.50 3.25
C PRO A 273 -14.31 0.05 2.61
N PHE A 274 -14.06 -1.26 2.53
CA PHE A 274 -12.86 -1.73 1.87
C PHE A 274 -12.98 -3.07 1.14
N LEU A 275 -12.14 -3.24 0.12
CA LEU A 275 -11.91 -4.48 -0.60
C LEU A 275 -10.45 -4.91 -0.42
N MET A 276 -10.25 -6.12 0.11
CA MET A 276 -8.92 -6.75 0.18
C MET A 276 -8.80 -7.83 -0.90
N LEU A 277 -7.69 -7.78 -1.65
CA LEU A 277 -7.34 -8.77 -2.65
C LEU A 277 -5.97 -9.37 -2.30
N ASN A 278 -5.93 -10.64 -1.93
CA ASN A 278 -4.75 -11.29 -1.39
C ASN A 278 -4.44 -12.61 -2.11
N GLY A 279 -3.18 -13.03 -2.08
CA GLY A 279 -2.79 -14.37 -2.49
C GLY A 279 -2.99 -15.39 -1.37
N GLU A 280 -3.55 -16.57 -1.68
CA GLU A 280 -3.72 -17.62 -0.68
C GLU A 280 -2.39 -18.21 -0.21
N ASP A 281 -1.38 -18.19 -1.09
CA ASP A 281 -0.03 -18.68 -0.83
C ASP A 281 0.98 -17.54 -0.63
N ASP A 282 0.52 -16.39 -0.18
CA ASP A 282 1.37 -15.24 0.11
C ASP A 282 2.20 -15.48 1.39
N TYR A 283 3.53 -15.58 1.23
CA TYR A 283 4.47 -15.76 2.36
C TYR A 283 4.92 -14.44 2.98
N LEU A 284 4.82 -13.34 2.24
CA LEU A 284 5.16 -12.02 2.77
C LEU A 284 4.03 -11.48 3.64
N VAL A 285 2.79 -11.66 3.20
CA VAL A 285 1.58 -11.29 3.95
C VAL A 285 0.68 -12.52 4.04
N PRO A 286 0.93 -13.42 5.00
CA PRO A 286 0.18 -14.66 5.10
C PRO A 286 -1.30 -14.41 5.37
N LYS A 287 -2.12 -15.38 4.98
CA LYS A 287 -3.58 -15.33 5.15
C LYS A 287 -4.02 -14.94 6.56
N SER A 288 -3.27 -15.38 7.59
CA SER A 288 -3.55 -15.01 8.98
C SER A 288 -3.41 -13.51 9.25
N ALA A 289 -2.44 -12.84 8.62
CA ALA A 289 -2.27 -11.39 8.75
C ALA A 289 -3.37 -10.62 8.01
N ALA A 290 -3.78 -11.08 6.84
CA ALA A 290 -4.89 -10.50 6.09
C ALA A 290 -6.22 -10.65 6.86
N MET A 291 -6.50 -11.85 7.38
CA MET A 291 -7.70 -12.12 8.20
C MET A 291 -7.68 -11.36 9.52
N LEU A 292 -6.50 -11.13 10.11
CA LEU A 292 -6.38 -10.32 11.32
C LEU A 292 -6.88 -8.88 11.05
N PHE A 293 -6.44 -8.27 9.97
CA PHE A 293 -6.95 -6.94 9.58
C PHE A 293 -8.47 -6.98 9.37
N TYR A 294 -8.94 -7.89 8.51
CA TYR A 294 -10.36 -8.01 8.16
C TYR A 294 -11.27 -8.15 9.38
N ASN A 295 -10.91 -9.05 10.31
CA ASN A 295 -11.72 -9.35 11.49
C ASN A 295 -11.65 -8.28 12.58
N SER A 296 -10.60 -7.43 12.58
CA SER A 296 -10.36 -6.46 13.65
C SER A 296 -10.96 -5.08 13.36
N THR A 297 -11.37 -4.80 12.10
CA THR A 297 -11.96 -3.51 11.73
C THR A 297 -13.41 -3.40 12.18
N GLY A 298 -13.85 -2.16 12.48
CA GLY A 298 -15.24 -1.84 12.79
C GLY A 298 -16.14 -1.71 11.57
N THR A 299 -15.57 -1.78 10.35
CA THR A 299 -16.34 -1.71 9.11
C THR A 299 -17.41 -2.82 9.08
N PRO A 300 -18.68 -2.50 8.80
CA PRO A 300 -19.77 -3.47 8.67
C PRO A 300 -19.46 -4.58 7.66
N GLU A 301 -20.01 -5.79 7.86
CA GLU A 301 -19.74 -6.93 6.98
C GLU A 301 -20.19 -6.70 5.53
N GLU A 302 -21.26 -5.96 5.31
CA GLU A 302 -21.77 -5.56 3.99
C GLU A 302 -20.87 -4.55 3.27
N ASP A 303 -19.98 -3.87 4.00
CA ASP A 303 -19.09 -2.82 3.49
C ASP A 303 -17.62 -3.26 3.42
N LYS A 304 -17.32 -4.51 3.79
CA LYS A 304 -15.99 -5.06 3.65
C LYS A 304 -16.02 -6.39 2.89
N LYS A 305 -14.97 -6.62 2.10
CA LYS A 305 -14.82 -7.86 1.34
C LYS A 305 -13.34 -8.26 1.29
N ILE A 306 -13.07 -9.55 1.42
CA ILE A 306 -11.75 -10.11 1.18
C ILE A 306 -11.84 -11.26 0.19
N ILE A 307 -10.92 -11.30 -0.77
CA ILE A 307 -10.82 -12.37 -1.76
C ILE A 307 -9.40 -12.91 -1.74
N PHE A 308 -9.29 -14.23 -1.65
CA PHE A 308 -8.04 -14.93 -1.78
C PHE A 308 -7.94 -15.61 -3.14
N TYR A 309 -6.87 -15.31 -3.87
CA TYR A 309 -6.57 -15.92 -5.15
C TYR A 309 -5.53 -17.04 -5.01
N ASN A 310 -5.55 -17.98 -5.90
CA ASN A 310 -4.52 -19.02 -6.01
C ASN A 310 -3.21 -18.41 -6.58
N SER A 311 -2.58 -17.54 -5.80
CA SER A 311 -1.36 -16.82 -6.14
C SER A 311 -0.49 -16.57 -4.89
N GLY A 312 0.76 -16.15 -5.10
CA GLY A 312 1.62 -15.61 -4.06
C GLY A 312 1.35 -14.13 -3.78
N HIS A 313 2.40 -13.41 -3.33
CA HIS A 313 2.27 -11.99 -2.99
C HIS A 313 1.87 -11.13 -4.19
N TRP A 314 2.53 -11.31 -5.33
CA TRP A 314 2.26 -10.58 -6.57
C TRP A 314 2.83 -11.36 -7.78
N PRO A 315 2.22 -11.30 -8.96
CA PRO A 315 0.99 -10.59 -9.31
C PRO A 315 -0.29 -11.35 -8.90
N LEU A 316 -1.35 -10.61 -8.65
CA LEU A 316 -2.71 -11.14 -8.54
C LEU A 316 -3.29 -11.42 -9.94
N PRO A 317 -4.31 -12.29 -10.07
CA PRO A 317 -4.98 -12.54 -11.35
C PRO A 317 -5.61 -11.26 -11.91
N ARG A 318 -4.99 -10.69 -12.95
CA ARG A 318 -5.28 -9.32 -13.44
C ARG A 318 -6.75 -9.06 -13.73
N ASN A 319 -7.42 -9.94 -14.47
CA ASN A 319 -8.81 -9.71 -14.88
C ASN A 319 -9.77 -9.69 -13.69
N GLN A 320 -9.57 -10.62 -12.73
CA GLN A 320 -10.37 -10.64 -11.51
C GLN A 320 -10.08 -9.43 -10.64
N MET A 321 -8.82 -9.05 -10.47
CA MET A 321 -8.43 -7.84 -9.74
C MET A 321 -9.11 -6.61 -10.32
N ILE A 322 -9.08 -6.40 -11.63
CA ILE A 322 -9.73 -5.29 -12.30
C ILE A 322 -11.24 -5.30 -12.06
N LYS A 323 -11.89 -6.44 -12.30
CA LYS A 323 -13.34 -6.58 -12.13
C LYS A 323 -13.78 -6.23 -10.71
N GLU A 324 -13.15 -6.83 -9.71
CA GLU A 324 -13.52 -6.63 -8.30
C GLU A 324 -13.26 -5.19 -7.87
N SER A 325 -12.13 -4.60 -8.31
CA SER A 325 -11.78 -3.22 -7.97
C SER A 325 -12.75 -2.21 -8.57
N LEU A 326 -13.09 -2.35 -9.85
CA LEU A 326 -14.04 -1.44 -10.50
C LEU A 326 -15.43 -1.58 -9.91
N SER A 327 -15.92 -2.82 -9.70
CA SER A 327 -17.22 -3.04 -9.06
C SER A 327 -17.28 -2.46 -7.65
N PHE A 328 -16.20 -2.54 -6.87
CA PHE A 328 -16.13 -1.92 -5.55
C PHE A 328 -16.18 -0.39 -5.63
N ILE A 329 -15.36 0.22 -6.49
CA ILE A 329 -15.37 1.68 -6.65
C ILE A 329 -16.74 2.15 -7.10
N GLU A 330 -17.39 1.49 -8.07
CA GLU A 330 -18.73 1.85 -8.55
C GLU A 330 -19.79 1.75 -7.48
N LYS A 331 -19.71 0.74 -6.59
CA LYS A 331 -20.66 0.58 -5.46
C LYS A 331 -20.66 1.79 -4.52
N TYR A 332 -19.48 2.41 -4.31
CA TYR A 332 -19.31 3.49 -3.33
C TYR A 332 -19.10 4.87 -3.97
N SER A 333 -19.07 4.97 -5.30
CA SER A 333 -19.10 6.25 -6.00
C SER A 333 -20.51 6.86 -5.94
N ASN A 334 -20.58 8.19 -5.85
CA ASN A 334 -21.88 8.92 -5.87
C ASN A 334 -22.44 8.98 -7.29
#